data_0d95b5c86971ef6e08b74fafd1a48b3f
#
_entry.id   0d95b5c86971ef6e08b74fafd1a48b3f
#
_cell.length_a   1.000
_cell.length_b   1.000
_cell.length_c   1.000
_cell.angle_alpha   90.00
_cell.angle_beta   90.00
_cell.angle_gamma   90.00
#
_symmetry.space_group_name_H-M   'P 1'
#
loop_
_entity.id
_entity.type
_entity.pdbx_description
1 polymer ?
#
loop_
_entity_poly.entity_id
_entity_poly.type
_entity_poly.pdbx_seq_one_letter_code
_entity_poly.pdbx_strand_id
1 'polypeptide(L)'
;RVLPALIAAGEKLAAEFVAPRLWMDPHTADGGYMSSWASDREYALWRSYRSIDIANELGTDMIVLWLAREGTLCAESKSPVASTRLLIDAINQMLAYDPKVRIVIEPKPNEPIDRSICGTIGHAMAISAATNDPARVGGNVESAHAILAGLDPSHEMGFALALGKLWTVHLNDQNGIRFDQDKSFGVENLRQAFNQVKLLVENNYGAHGEYVGLDVKAMRTTTDADGYKHLENSLAVARALEDKVAKFDYAYQQKCVETRDYEGLEMYTLRLLMGIEG
;
A
#
# COMPACT_ATOMS: atom_id res chain seq x y z
N ARG A 1 -1.66 -26.78 6.78
CA ARG A 1 -1.19 -26.76 8.21
C ARG A 1 -1.22 -25.35 8.82
N VAL A 2 -1.10 -24.29 8.01
CA VAL A 2 -1.09 -22.88 8.51
C VAL A 2 -2.51 -22.37 8.76
N LEU A 3 -3.44 -22.61 7.84
CA LEU A 3 -4.81 -22.11 7.92
C LEU A 3 -5.58 -22.48 9.21
N PRO A 4 -5.55 -23.74 9.68
CA PRO A 4 -6.17 -24.06 10.97
C PRO A 4 -5.58 -23.32 12.17
N ALA A 5 -4.27 -23.04 12.14
CA ALA A 5 -3.62 -22.25 13.19
C ALA A 5 -4.02 -20.77 13.13
N LEU A 6 -4.19 -20.19 11.93
CA LEU A 6 -4.68 -18.84 11.74
C LEU A 6 -6.14 -18.70 12.19
N ILE A 7 -7.00 -19.68 11.86
CA ILE A 7 -8.39 -19.69 12.31
C ILE A 7 -8.45 -19.79 13.84
N ALA A 8 -7.63 -20.67 14.45
CA ALA A 8 -7.55 -20.80 15.91
C ALA A 8 -7.00 -19.54 16.60
N ALA A 9 -6.15 -18.77 15.92
CA ALA A 9 -5.65 -17.48 16.41
C ALA A 9 -6.68 -16.34 16.23
N GLY A 10 -7.70 -16.53 15.40
CA GLY A 10 -8.71 -15.53 15.04
C GLY A 10 -9.57 -15.00 16.20
N GLU A 11 -9.56 -15.67 17.36
CA GLU A 11 -10.15 -15.10 18.58
C GLU A 11 -9.41 -13.84 19.09
N LYS A 12 -8.16 -13.62 18.60
CA LYS A 12 -7.29 -12.51 19.02
C LYS A 12 -6.84 -11.62 17.86
N LEU A 13 -6.95 -12.08 16.62
CA LEU A 13 -6.47 -11.42 15.41
C LEU A 13 -7.57 -11.48 14.34
N ALA A 14 -7.90 -10.35 13.75
CA ALA A 14 -8.73 -10.29 12.55
C ALA A 14 -7.85 -10.31 11.30
N ALA A 15 -8.24 -11.07 10.29
CA ALA A 15 -7.60 -11.02 8.99
C ALA A 15 -8.09 -9.76 8.25
N GLU A 16 -7.19 -8.89 7.86
CA GLU A 16 -7.51 -7.74 7.02
C GLU A 16 -7.74 -8.20 5.58
N PHE A 17 -6.76 -8.90 5.01
CA PHE A 17 -6.80 -9.39 3.64
C PHE A 17 -5.98 -10.67 3.47
N VAL A 18 -6.09 -11.27 2.28
CA VAL A 18 -5.20 -12.35 1.82
C VAL A 18 -4.51 -11.92 0.52
N ALA A 19 -3.23 -12.21 0.37
CA ALA A 19 -2.48 -11.91 -0.85
C ALA A 19 -2.10 -13.19 -1.61
N PRO A 20 -2.38 -13.30 -2.92
CA PRO A 20 -1.87 -14.36 -3.76
C PRO A 20 -0.38 -14.13 -3.98
N ARG A 21 0.46 -14.83 -3.23
CA ARG A 21 1.92 -14.64 -3.25
C ARG A 21 2.53 -15.15 -4.56
N LEU A 22 2.57 -14.29 -5.58
CA LEU A 22 3.02 -14.65 -6.94
C LEU A 22 4.50 -14.37 -7.20
N TRP A 23 5.13 -13.48 -6.45
CA TRP A 23 6.46 -12.94 -6.75
C TRP A 23 7.63 -13.91 -6.52
N MET A 24 7.44 -14.98 -5.76
CA MET A 24 8.50 -15.96 -5.43
C MET A 24 8.43 -17.25 -6.24
N ASP A 25 7.36 -17.50 -6.96
CA ASP A 25 7.17 -18.76 -7.67
C ASP A 25 7.85 -18.73 -9.04
N PRO A 26 8.56 -19.80 -9.44
CA PRO A 26 9.17 -19.88 -10.77
C PRO A 26 8.17 -19.69 -11.93
N HIS A 27 6.92 -20.13 -11.78
CA HIS A 27 5.87 -19.94 -12.80
C HIS A 27 5.54 -18.48 -13.04
N THR A 28 5.81 -17.60 -12.09
CA THR A 28 5.48 -16.18 -12.19
C THR A 28 6.73 -15.29 -12.21
N ALA A 29 7.89 -15.86 -12.51
CA ALA A 29 9.16 -15.14 -12.56
C ALA A 29 9.14 -13.98 -13.58
N ASP A 30 8.39 -14.13 -14.69
CA ASP A 30 8.18 -13.12 -15.72
C ASP A 30 6.76 -12.49 -15.67
N GLY A 31 6.21 -12.35 -14.47
CA GLY A 31 4.84 -11.89 -14.25
C GLY A 31 3.86 -13.05 -14.15
N GLY A 32 2.77 -12.81 -13.44
CA GLY A 32 1.66 -13.75 -13.32
C GLY A 32 0.57 -13.42 -14.33
N TYR A 33 -0.24 -12.41 -14.03
CA TYR A 33 -1.39 -12.02 -14.86
C TYR A 33 -1.02 -11.52 -16.25
N MET A 34 0.15 -10.93 -16.40
CA MET A 34 0.64 -10.35 -17.65
C MET A 34 1.71 -11.19 -18.34
N SER A 35 1.99 -12.40 -17.87
CA SER A 35 2.97 -13.28 -18.50
C SER A 35 2.60 -13.49 -19.97
N SER A 36 3.62 -13.57 -20.83
CA SER A 36 3.44 -13.93 -22.24
C SER A 36 2.91 -15.37 -22.41
N TRP A 37 3.08 -16.22 -21.39
CA TRP A 37 2.66 -17.61 -21.40
C TRP A 37 1.31 -17.83 -20.71
N ALA A 38 0.40 -18.52 -21.39
CA ALA A 38 -0.93 -18.80 -20.86
C ALA A 38 -0.91 -19.62 -19.57
N SER A 39 0.00 -20.59 -19.48
CA SER A 39 0.18 -21.45 -18.28
C SER A 39 0.46 -20.65 -17.01
N ASP A 40 1.28 -19.59 -17.12
CA ASP A 40 1.64 -18.75 -15.97
C ASP A 40 0.44 -17.89 -15.54
N ARG A 41 -0.33 -17.37 -16.51
CA ARG A 41 -1.56 -16.63 -16.23
C ARG A 41 -2.63 -17.51 -15.58
N GLU A 42 -2.79 -18.74 -16.05
CA GLU A 42 -3.68 -19.75 -15.44
C GLU A 42 -3.26 -20.07 -14.00
N TYR A 43 -1.96 -20.26 -13.77
CA TYR A 43 -1.43 -20.47 -12.45
C TYR A 43 -1.68 -19.28 -11.52
N ALA A 44 -1.44 -18.05 -11.98
CA ALA A 44 -1.69 -16.83 -11.21
C ALA A 44 -3.17 -16.69 -10.84
N LEU A 45 -4.09 -16.96 -11.77
CA LEU A 45 -5.53 -16.95 -11.50
C LEU A 45 -5.92 -18.05 -10.50
N TRP A 46 -5.41 -19.27 -10.67
CA TRP A 46 -5.66 -20.35 -9.71
C TRP A 46 -5.21 -19.97 -8.30
N ARG A 47 -4.02 -19.38 -8.15
CA ARG A 47 -3.51 -18.87 -6.87
C ARG A 47 -4.44 -17.81 -6.28
N SER A 48 -4.95 -16.93 -7.13
CA SER A 48 -5.86 -15.85 -6.70
C SER A 48 -7.21 -16.40 -6.23
N TYR A 49 -7.78 -17.37 -6.94
CA TYR A 49 -9.01 -18.05 -6.50
C TYR A 49 -8.82 -18.73 -5.16
N ARG A 50 -7.68 -19.42 -4.96
CA ARG A 50 -7.35 -20.01 -3.65
C ARG A 50 -7.19 -18.95 -2.55
N SER A 51 -6.68 -17.77 -2.89
CA SER A 51 -6.59 -16.66 -1.92
C SER A 51 -7.97 -16.11 -1.56
N ILE A 52 -8.88 -16.04 -2.50
CA ILE A 52 -10.28 -15.67 -2.26
C ILE A 52 -10.98 -16.69 -1.34
N ASP A 53 -10.81 -18.00 -1.62
CA ASP A 53 -11.35 -19.05 -0.75
C ASP A 53 -10.83 -18.91 0.69
N ILE A 54 -9.52 -18.68 0.85
CA ILE A 54 -8.87 -18.50 2.15
C ILE A 54 -9.39 -17.22 2.84
N ALA A 55 -9.58 -16.14 2.10
CA ALA A 55 -10.14 -14.89 2.64
C ALA A 55 -11.54 -15.14 3.21
N ASN A 56 -12.40 -15.83 2.47
CA ASN A 56 -13.74 -16.23 2.93
C ASN A 56 -13.68 -17.09 4.20
N GLU A 57 -12.75 -18.07 4.27
CA GLU A 57 -12.56 -18.91 5.46
C GLU A 57 -12.06 -18.13 6.68
N LEU A 58 -11.29 -17.06 6.47
CA LEU A 58 -10.78 -16.17 7.52
C LEU A 58 -11.75 -15.04 7.90
N GLY A 59 -12.87 -14.91 7.19
CA GLY A 59 -13.91 -13.91 7.46
C GLY A 59 -13.57 -12.51 6.94
N THR A 60 -12.65 -12.38 5.97
CA THR A 60 -12.41 -11.15 5.21
C THR A 60 -12.89 -11.31 3.77
N ASP A 61 -13.37 -10.23 3.17
CA ASP A 61 -13.76 -10.19 1.77
C ASP A 61 -12.67 -9.60 0.85
N MET A 62 -11.50 -9.26 1.43
CA MET A 62 -10.44 -8.51 0.75
C MET A 62 -9.26 -9.40 0.33
N ILE A 63 -8.83 -9.24 -0.93
CA ILE A 63 -7.52 -9.70 -1.38
C ILE A 63 -6.68 -8.51 -1.87
N VAL A 64 -5.38 -8.53 -1.59
CA VAL A 64 -4.44 -7.53 -2.06
C VAL A 64 -3.58 -8.10 -3.18
N LEU A 65 -3.56 -7.41 -4.31
CA LEU A 65 -2.70 -7.71 -5.44
C LEU A 65 -1.46 -6.82 -5.39
N TRP A 66 -0.38 -7.35 -4.80
CA TRP A 66 0.94 -6.76 -4.91
C TRP A 66 1.57 -7.18 -6.24
N LEU A 67 1.68 -6.24 -7.17
CA LEU A 67 1.99 -6.48 -8.58
C LEU A 67 3.50 -6.43 -8.88
N ALA A 68 4.33 -6.96 -7.97
CA ALA A 68 5.79 -6.82 -7.99
C ALA A 68 6.48 -7.33 -9.27
N ARG A 69 5.92 -8.35 -9.92
CA ARG A 69 6.47 -8.89 -11.17
C ARG A 69 5.64 -8.55 -12.41
N GLU A 70 4.60 -7.78 -12.23
CA GLU A 70 3.73 -7.37 -13.34
C GLU A 70 4.35 -6.17 -14.08
N GLY A 71 5.24 -6.49 -14.98
CA GLY A 71 6.04 -5.54 -15.74
C GLY A 71 7.13 -6.21 -16.57
N THR A 72 8.22 -5.51 -16.84
CA THR A 72 9.31 -5.99 -17.70
C THR A 72 10.69 -5.62 -17.18
N LEU A 73 11.67 -6.49 -17.45
CA LEU A 73 13.11 -6.17 -17.42
C LEU A 73 13.58 -5.67 -18.80
N CYS A 74 13.03 -6.27 -19.87
CA CYS A 74 13.28 -5.87 -21.25
C CYS A 74 11.99 -5.29 -21.82
N ALA A 75 11.99 -4.01 -22.18
CA ALA A 75 10.76 -3.29 -22.58
C ALA A 75 10.07 -3.94 -23.80
N GLU A 76 10.86 -4.50 -24.72
CA GLU A 76 10.39 -5.11 -25.96
C GLU A 76 9.78 -6.51 -25.75
N SER A 77 9.92 -7.09 -24.56
CA SER A 77 9.44 -8.45 -24.27
C SER A 77 7.92 -8.55 -24.17
N LYS A 78 7.24 -7.44 -23.86
CA LYS A 78 5.78 -7.40 -23.68
C LYS A 78 5.18 -6.14 -24.29
N SER A 79 4.00 -6.26 -24.83
CA SER A 79 3.19 -5.11 -25.25
C SER A 79 2.50 -4.49 -24.03
N PRO A 80 2.77 -3.22 -23.66
CA PRO A 80 2.09 -2.58 -22.52
C PRO A 80 0.57 -2.54 -22.68
N VAL A 81 0.08 -2.40 -23.92
CA VAL A 81 -1.37 -2.42 -24.20
C VAL A 81 -1.97 -3.80 -23.90
N ALA A 82 -1.33 -4.87 -24.38
CA ALA A 82 -1.79 -6.23 -24.13
C ALA A 82 -1.69 -6.57 -22.64
N SER A 83 -0.60 -6.22 -22.00
CA SER A 83 -0.35 -6.44 -20.58
C SER A 83 -1.41 -5.78 -19.68
N THR A 84 -1.74 -4.51 -19.95
CA THR A 84 -2.80 -3.81 -19.21
C THR A 84 -4.15 -4.51 -19.38
N ARG A 85 -4.49 -4.94 -20.58
CA ARG A 85 -5.75 -5.68 -20.85
C ARG A 85 -5.79 -7.03 -20.13
N LEU A 86 -4.69 -7.77 -20.13
CA LEU A 86 -4.58 -9.04 -19.42
C LEU A 86 -4.75 -8.88 -17.91
N LEU A 87 -4.19 -7.82 -17.31
CA LEU A 87 -4.37 -7.54 -15.90
C LEU A 87 -5.83 -7.19 -15.56
N ILE A 88 -6.46 -6.33 -16.35
CA ILE A 88 -7.89 -5.98 -16.19
C ILE A 88 -8.76 -7.23 -16.33
N ASP A 89 -8.49 -8.08 -17.31
CA ASP A 89 -9.23 -9.33 -17.53
C ASP A 89 -9.05 -10.30 -16.35
N ALA A 90 -7.85 -10.44 -15.82
CA ALA A 90 -7.59 -11.25 -14.61
C ALA A 90 -8.40 -10.74 -13.42
N ILE A 91 -8.44 -9.44 -13.19
CA ILE A 91 -9.25 -8.84 -12.13
C ILE A 91 -10.73 -9.13 -12.35
N ASN A 92 -11.24 -8.97 -13.59
CA ASN A 92 -12.63 -9.28 -13.93
C ASN A 92 -12.98 -10.76 -13.69
N GLN A 93 -12.06 -11.68 -13.96
CA GLN A 93 -12.25 -13.10 -13.68
C GLN A 93 -12.32 -13.37 -12.16
N MET A 94 -11.49 -12.71 -11.35
CA MET A 94 -11.57 -12.80 -9.88
C MET A 94 -12.90 -12.24 -9.33
N LEU A 95 -13.36 -11.10 -9.86
CA LEU A 95 -14.64 -10.49 -9.50
C LEU A 95 -15.84 -11.37 -9.87
N ALA A 96 -15.72 -12.14 -10.97
CA ALA A 96 -16.73 -13.11 -11.41
C ALA A 96 -16.69 -14.41 -10.59
N TYR A 97 -15.52 -14.79 -10.07
CA TYR A 97 -15.34 -16.00 -9.27
C TYR A 97 -16.08 -15.92 -7.93
N ASP A 98 -16.01 -14.76 -7.26
CA ASP A 98 -16.73 -14.54 -6.00
C ASP A 98 -17.46 -13.19 -6.03
N PRO A 99 -18.79 -13.18 -5.80
CA PRO A 99 -19.59 -11.95 -5.85
C PRO A 99 -19.34 -10.98 -4.70
N LYS A 100 -18.63 -11.40 -3.64
CA LYS A 100 -18.36 -10.60 -2.45
C LYS A 100 -16.93 -10.05 -2.41
N VAL A 101 -16.00 -10.67 -3.13
CA VAL A 101 -14.58 -10.28 -3.07
C VAL A 101 -14.39 -8.82 -3.43
N ARG A 102 -13.60 -8.13 -2.63
CA ARG A 102 -13.05 -6.82 -2.91
C ARG A 102 -11.55 -6.98 -3.23
N ILE A 103 -11.12 -6.33 -4.30
CA ILE A 103 -9.75 -6.43 -4.79
C ILE A 103 -9.04 -5.10 -4.53
N VAL A 104 -7.95 -5.15 -3.82
CA VAL A 104 -7.08 -4.01 -3.54
C VAL A 104 -5.84 -4.14 -4.41
N ILE A 105 -5.52 -3.11 -5.18
CA ILE A 105 -4.29 -3.03 -5.95
C ILE A 105 -3.26 -2.25 -5.14
N GLU A 106 -2.12 -2.88 -4.92
CA GLU A 106 -0.95 -2.27 -4.29
C GLU A 106 0.11 -1.99 -5.35
N PRO A 107 0.24 -0.72 -5.79
CA PRO A 107 1.18 -0.35 -6.83
C PRO A 107 2.61 -0.33 -6.30
N LYS A 108 3.55 -0.72 -7.18
CA LYS A 108 4.98 -0.61 -6.95
C LYS A 108 5.69 -0.23 -8.26
N PRO A 109 6.56 0.80 -8.26
CA PRO A 109 7.12 1.31 -9.52
C PRO A 109 8.17 0.39 -10.14
N ASN A 110 8.96 -0.30 -9.33
CA ASN A 110 10.06 -1.16 -9.73
C ASN A 110 10.35 -2.24 -8.68
N GLU A 111 11.36 -3.09 -8.96
CA GLU A 111 11.84 -4.17 -8.09
C GLU A 111 10.76 -5.22 -7.74
N PRO A 112 10.99 -6.48 -8.13
CA PRO A 112 12.21 -7.02 -8.78
C PRO A 112 12.29 -6.77 -10.29
N ILE A 113 11.39 -6.03 -10.87
CA ILE A 113 11.40 -5.64 -12.30
C ILE A 113 11.81 -4.18 -12.44
N ASP A 114 12.23 -3.79 -13.66
CA ASP A 114 12.66 -2.42 -13.94
C ASP A 114 11.47 -1.48 -14.22
N ARG A 115 10.42 -2.01 -14.84
CA ARG A 115 9.26 -1.23 -15.31
C ARG A 115 7.96 -1.91 -14.95
N SER A 116 7.32 -1.42 -13.91
CA SER A 116 5.98 -1.89 -13.51
C SER A 116 4.91 -1.35 -14.46
N ILE A 117 3.87 -2.15 -14.69
CA ILE A 117 2.66 -1.69 -15.37
C ILE A 117 1.77 -0.84 -14.45
N CYS A 118 1.88 -1.04 -13.16
CA CYS A 118 1.10 -0.35 -12.13
C CYS A 118 2.04 0.24 -11.07
N GLY A 119 2.69 1.35 -11.41
CA GLY A 119 3.73 1.95 -10.58
C GLY A 119 3.25 2.98 -9.56
N THR A 120 2.01 3.47 -9.66
CA THR A 120 1.44 4.51 -8.78
C THR A 120 -0.01 4.22 -8.48
N ILE A 121 -0.56 4.90 -7.46
CA ILE A 121 -1.98 4.77 -7.13
C ILE A 121 -2.87 5.26 -8.29
N GLY A 122 -2.42 6.23 -9.06
CA GLY A 122 -3.13 6.70 -10.26
C GLY A 122 -3.33 5.60 -11.31
N HIS A 123 -2.32 4.75 -11.54
CA HIS A 123 -2.45 3.57 -12.39
C HIS A 123 -3.46 2.57 -11.81
N ALA A 124 -3.40 2.30 -10.50
CA ALA A 124 -4.34 1.40 -9.84
C ALA A 124 -5.79 1.91 -9.97
N MET A 125 -6.03 3.21 -9.83
CA MET A 125 -7.35 3.82 -10.00
C MET A 125 -7.84 3.75 -11.45
N ALA A 126 -6.97 3.94 -12.43
CA ALA A 126 -7.31 3.79 -13.84
C ALA A 126 -7.67 2.32 -14.19
N ILE A 127 -6.92 1.36 -13.66
CA ILE A 127 -7.22 -0.07 -13.80
C ILE A 127 -8.56 -0.39 -13.13
N SER A 128 -8.78 0.06 -11.89
CA SER A 128 -10.06 -0.08 -11.18
C SER A 128 -11.24 0.40 -12.02
N ALA A 129 -11.15 1.61 -12.57
CA ALA A 129 -12.20 2.21 -13.40
C ALA A 129 -12.47 1.44 -14.70
N ALA A 130 -11.51 0.67 -15.19
CA ALA A 130 -11.62 -0.13 -16.41
C ALA A 130 -12.15 -1.56 -16.18
N THR A 131 -12.37 -1.97 -14.93
CA THR A 131 -12.93 -3.28 -14.59
C THR A 131 -14.46 -3.32 -14.77
N ASN A 132 -15.03 -4.52 -14.81
CA ASN A 132 -16.48 -4.71 -14.95
C ASN A 132 -17.26 -4.27 -13.69
N ASP A 133 -16.63 -4.23 -12.53
CA ASP A 133 -17.20 -3.76 -11.27
C ASP A 133 -16.21 -2.89 -10.51
N PRO A 134 -16.06 -1.61 -10.93
CA PRO A 134 -15.15 -0.69 -10.28
C PRO A 134 -15.46 -0.48 -8.78
N ALA A 135 -16.69 -0.72 -8.34
CA ALA A 135 -17.07 -0.55 -6.93
C ALA A 135 -16.35 -1.52 -6.01
N ARG A 136 -15.96 -2.69 -6.53
CA ARG A 136 -15.24 -3.74 -5.78
C ARG A 136 -13.73 -3.74 -6.02
N VAL A 137 -13.15 -2.69 -6.63
CA VAL A 137 -11.69 -2.55 -6.82
C VAL A 137 -11.23 -1.23 -6.24
N GLY A 138 -10.33 -1.28 -5.28
CA GLY A 138 -9.73 -0.14 -4.59
C GLY A 138 -8.21 -0.20 -4.60
N GLY A 139 -7.57 0.62 -3.79
CA GLY A 139 -6.11 0.69 -3.71
C GLY A 139 -5.58 0.63 -2.29
N ASN A 140 -4.36 0.13 -2.18
CA ASN A 140 -3.47 0.28 -1.04
C ASN A 140 -2.38 1.28 -1.41
N VAL A 141 -2.06 2.19 -0.50
CA VAL A 141 -0.87 3.04 -0.62
C VAL A 141 0.14 2.60 0.42
N GLU A 142 1.26 2.07 -0.05
CA GLU A 142 2.44 1.83 0.76
C GLU A 142 3.40 3.02 0.65
N SER A 143 3.85 3.51 1.81
CA SER A 143 4.69 4.72 1.88
C SER A 143 5.99 4.56 1.10
N ALA A 144 6.70 3.43 1.27
CA ALA A 144 7.96 3.16 0.57
C ALA A 144 7.78 3.09 -0.95
N HIS A 145 6.69 2.47 -1.42
CA HIS A 145 6.41 2.38 -2.85
C HIS A 145 6.16 3.75 -3.50
N ALA A 146 5.45 4.63 -2.81
CA ALA A 146 5.26 6.01 -3.28
C ALA A 146 6.60 6.76 -3.35
N ILE A 147 7.47 6.64 -2.33
CA ILE A 147 8.80 7.24 -2.33
C ILE A 147 9.67 6.67 -3.43
N LEU A 148 9.64 5.34 -3.68
CA LEU A 148 10.34 4.70 -4.79
C LEU A 148 9.89 5.24 -6.15
N ALA A 149 8.62 5.64 -6.28
CA ALA A 149 8.09 6.29 -7.48
C ALA A 149 8.50 7.77 -7.59
N GLY A 150 9.20 8.32 -6.60
CA GLY A 150 9.55 9.74 -6.53
C GLY A 150 8.37 10.64 -6.16
N LEU A 151 7.36 10.08 -5.52
CA LEU A 151 6.11 10.76 -5.15
C LEU A 151 6.01 10.95 -3.63
N ASP A 152 5.13 11.85 -3.21
CA ASP A 152 4.81 12.03 -1.79
C ASP A 152 3.69 11.06 -1.39
N PRO A 153 3.90 10.20 -0.36
CA PRO A 153 2.90 9.22 0.07
C PRO A 153 1.56 9.84 0.48
N SER A 154 1.58 11.02 1.12
CA SER A 154 0.34 11.68 1.54
C SER A 154 -0.48 12.16 0.34
N HIS A 155 0.17 12.57 -0.76
CA HIS A 155 -0.52 12.94 -2.00
C HIS A 155 -1.12 11.72 -2.70
N GLU A 156 -0.41 10.59 -2.74
CA GLU A 156 -0.94 9.34 -3.28
C GLU A 156 -2.15 8.84 -2.47
N MET A 157 -2.07 8.88 -1.13
CA MET A 157 -3.19 8.56 -0.24
C MET A 157 -4.37 9.52 -0.47
N GLY A 158 -4.09 10.83 -0.52
CA GLY A 158 -5.11 11.86 -0.75
C GLY A 158 -5.84 11.69 -2.08
N PHE A 159 -5.11 11.31 -3.14
CA PHE A 159 -5.69 11.04 -4.45
C PHE A 159 -6.70 9.88 -4.40
N ALA A 160 -6.30 8.73 -3.83
CA ALA A 160 -7.20 7.58 -3.71
C ALA A 160 -8.38 7.84 -2.75
N LEU A 161 -8.13 8.58 -1.67
CA LEU A 161 -9.15 8.95 -0.68
C LEU A 161 -10.22 9.85 -1.30
N ALA A 162 -9.82 10.85 -2.10
CA ALA A 162 -10.74 11.72 -2.81
C ALA A 162 -11.67 10.98 -3.79
N LEU A 163 -11.25 9.81 -4.27
CA LEU A 163 -12.04 8.92 -5.12
C LEU A 163 -12.86 7.88 -4.33
N GLY A 164 -12.78 7.86 -2.99
CA GLY A 164 -13.39 6.83 -2.15
C GLY A 164 -12.79 5.44 -2.33
N LYS A 165 -11.51 5.37 -2.72
CA LYS A 165 -10.82 4.15 -3.15
C LYS A 165 -9.58 3.80 -2.32
N LEU A 166 -9.23 4.58 -1.32
CA LEU A 166 -8.19 4.22 -0.36
C LEU A 166 -8.78 3.25 0.67
N TRP A 167 -8.55 1.95 0.50
CA TRP A 167 -9.17 0.94 1.36
C TRP A 167 -8.25 0.40 2.43
N THR A 168 -6.95 0.47 2.21
CA THR A 168 -5.92 0.16 3.20
C THR A 168 -4.69 1.03 2.97
N VAL A 169 -3.88 1.18 3.99
CA VAL A 169 -2.63 1.93 3.98
C VAL A 169 -1.55 1.08 4.64
N HIS A 170 -0.40 0.97 4.01
CA HIS A 170 0.79 0.36 4.60
C HIS A 170 1.82 1.42 4.93
N LEU A 171 2.01 1.68 6.23
CA LEU A 171 2.99 2.63 6.72
C LEU A 171 4.35 1.95 6.87
N ASN A 172 5.34 2.53 6.26
CA ASN A 172 6.76 2.24 6.41
C ASN A 172 7.59 3.47 6.01
N ASP A 173 8.88 3.31 5.82
CA ASP A 173 9.75 4.39 5.39
C ASP A 173 10.82 3.90 4.42
N GLN A 174 11.39 4.84 3.68
CA GLN A 174 12.27 4.56 2.54
C GLN A 174 13.37 5.62 2.44
N ASN A 175 14.60 5.18 2.26
CA ASN A 175 15.74 6.06 2.04
C ASN A 175 15.97 6.30 0.54
N GLY A 176 15.13 7.13 -0.06
CA GLY A 176 15.25 7.53 -1.47
C GLY A 176 14.87 6.44 -2.48
N ILE A 177 15.23 6.68 -3.75
CA ILE A 177 14.85 5.85 -4.90
C ILE A 177 15.89 4.74 -5.09
N ARG A 178 15.77 3.67 -4.31
CA ARG A 178 16.68 2.51 -4.35
C ARG A 178 15.88 1.21 -4.43
N PHE A 179 16.29 0.19 -3.68
CA PHE A 179 15.50 -1.01 -3.43
C PHE A 179 14.51 -0.75 -2.31
N ASP A 180 13.49 -1.58 -2.24
CA ASP A 180 12.45 -1.55 -1.22
C ASP A 180 13.00 -1.93 0.15
N GLN A 181 13.02 -0.98 1.06
CA GLN A 181 13.67 -1.15 2.36
C GLN A 181 12.71 -1.52 3.48
N ASP A 182 11.46 -1.11 3.39
CA ASP A 182 10.42 -1.29 4.42
C ASP A 182 10.95 -0.92 5.82
N LYS A 183 11.56 0.25 5.94
CA LYS A 183 12.10 0.75 7.22
C LYS A 183 10.97 1.07 8.18
N SER A 184 11.28 1.10 9.46
CA SER A 184 10.35 1.57 10.48
C SER A 184 9.77 2.94 10.12
N PHE A 185 8.49 3.14 10.31
CA PHE A 185 7.77 4.36 9.92
C PHE A 185 8.37 5.62 10.56
N GLY A 186 8.62 6.65 9.77
CA GLY A 186 9.07 7.98 10.19
C GLY A 186 10.55 8.09 10.56
N VAL A 187 11.38 7.04 10.35
CA VAL A 187 12.81 7.08 10.74
C VAL A 187 13.71 7.80 9.74
N GLU A 188 13.28 7.92 8.48
CA GLU A 188 14.00 8.64 7.43
C GLU A 188 13.30 9.96 7.06
N ASN A 189 11.98 9.92 6.88
CA ASN A 189 11.19 11.02 6.32
C ASN A 189 10.12 11.48 7.31
N LEU A 190 10.52 11.94 8.50
CA LEU A 190 9.59 12.30 9.59
C LEU A 190 8.52 13.31 9.16
N ARG A 191 8.87 14.29 8.32
CA ARG A 191 7.90 15.29 7.83
C ARG A 191 6.87 14.68 6.88
N GLN A 192 7.29 13.77 5.98
CA GLN A 192 6.34 13.02 5.13
C GLN A 192 5.46 12.09 5.97
N ALA A 193 6.03 11.42 6.98
CA ALA A 193 5.26 10.60 7.91
C ALA A 193 4.19 11.44 8.65
N PHE A 194 4.55 12.64 9.11
CA PHE A 194 3.57 13.57 9.70
C PHE A 194 2.45 13.94 8.73
N ASN A 195 2.77 14.25 7.48
CA ASN A 195 1.77 14.61 6.48
C ASN A 195 0.80 13.45 6.20
N GLN A 196 1.29 12.21 6.19
CA GLN A 196 0.45 11.01 6.05
C GLN A 196 -0.51 10.87 7.23
N VAL A 197 0.00 10.93 8.46
CA VAL A 197 -0.85 10.82 9.67
C VAL A 197 -1.85 11.97 9.72
N LYS A 198 -1.42 13.20 9.40
CA LYS A 198 -2.29 14.38 9.36
C LYS A 198 -3.43 14.18 8.38
N LEU A 199 -3.14 13.73 7.15
CA LEU A 199 -4.16 13.43 6.14
C LEU A 199 -5.18 12.41 6.64
N LEU A 200 -4.72 11.30 7.21
CA LEU A 200 -5.59 10.22 7.70
C LEU A 200 -6.49 10.71 8.85
N VAL A 201 -5.93 11.44 9.81
CA VAL A 201 -6.67 12.01 10.95
C VAL A 201 -7.71 13.04 10.49
N GLU A 202 -7.32 13.98 9.63
CA GLU A 202 -8.22 15.03 9.10
C GLU A 202 -9.42 14.47 8.33
N ASN A 203 -9.26 13.33 7.70
CA ASN A 203 -10.30 12.68 6.93
C ASN A 203 -11.01 11.55 7.70
N ASN A 204 -10.76 11.43 9.01
CA ASN A 204 -11.36 10.42 9.87
C ASN A 204 -11.22 9.00 9.29
N TYR A 205 -10.05 8.70 8.69
CA TYR A 205 -9.75 7.41 8.08
C TYR A 205 -9.80 6.30 9.13
N GLY A 206 -10.39 5.16 8.80
CA GLY A 206 -10.68 4.06 9.72
C GLY A 206 -12.11 4.06 10.28
N ALA A 207 -12.87 5.15 10.10
CA ALA A 207 -14.25 5.24 10.62
C ALA A 207 -15.23 4.29 9.94
N HIS A 208 -14.91 3.81 8.75
CA HIS A 208 -15.74 2.89 7.96
C HIS A 208 -15.14 1.48 7.88
N GLY A 209 -14.16 1.17 8.73
CA GLY A 209 -13.51 -0.14 8.79
C GLY A 209 -12.28 -0.27 7.89
N GLU A 210 -11.75 0.84 7.41
CA GLU A 210 -10.45 0.86 6.73
C GLU A 210 -9.32 0.55 7.71
N TYR A 211 -8.26 -0.05 7.22
CA TYR A 211 -7.10 -0.43 8.04
C TYR A 211 -5.87 0.43 7.73
N VAL A 212 -5.06 0.64 8.76
CA VAL A 212 -3.70 1.17 8.65
C VAL A 212 -2.76 0.11 9.16
N GLY A 213 -2.04 -0.54 8.25
CA GLY A 213 -1.08 -1.58 8.55
C GLY A 213 0.36 -1.05 8.61
N LEU A 214 1.25 -1.87 9.13
CA LEU A 214 2.69 -1.64 9.13
C LEU A 214 3.35 -2.70 8.23
N ASP A 215 3.83 -2.31 7.05
CA ASP A 215 4.65 -3.18 6.20
C ASP A 215 6.13 -2.83 6.40
N VAL A 216 6.67 -3.30 7.51
CA VAL A 216 8.03 -2.98 7.96
C VAL A 216 8.86 -4.23 8.15
N LYS A 217 10.14 -4.16 7.82
CA LYS A 217 11.11 -5.25 7.95
C LYS A 217 12.12 -4.98 9.06
N ALA A 218 12.44 -6.01 9.83
CA ALA A 218 13.56 -5.95 10.75
C ALA A 218 14.88 -5.72 10.00
N MET A 219 15.79 -4.97 10.58
CA MET A 219 17.13 -4.82 10.02
C MET A 219 17.83 -6.19 9.95
N ARG A 220 18.65 -6.42 8.94
CA ARG A 220 19.37 -7.70 8.75
C ARG A 220 20.35 -8.02 9.88
N THR A 221 20.70 -7.04 10.72
CA THR A 221 21.52 -7.18 11.92
C THR A 221 20.72 -7.48 13.18
N THR A 222 19.38 -7.50 13.09
CA THR A 222 18.50 -7.76 14.23
C THR A 222 18.69 -9.20 14.72
N THR A 223 18.74 -9.36 16.05
CA THR A 223 18.75 -10.65 16.73
C THR A 223 17.33 -11.10 17.06
N ASP A 224 17.13 -12.38 17.38
CA ASP A 224 15.80 -12.89 17.76
C ASP A 224 15.17 -12.17 18.96
N ALA A 225 16.00 -11.68 19.88
CA ALA A 225 15.55 -10.92 21.04
C ALA A 225 14.88 -9.57 20.67
N ASP A 226 15.26 -9.01 19.53
CA ASP A 226 14.81 -7.71 19.04
C ASP A 226 13.83 -7.82 17.85
N GLY A 227 13.29 -9.00 17.60
CA GLY A 227 12.53 -9.33 16.38
C GLY A 227 11.32 -8.44 16.10
N TYR A 228 10.76 -7.76 17.10
CA TYR A 228 9.55 -6.92 16.96
C TYR A 228 9.83 -5.41 17.11
N LYS A 229 11.06 -4.98 17.34
CA LYS A 229 11.38 -3.55 17.54
C LYS A 229 10.94 -2.65 16.39
N HIS A 230 11.04 -3.11 15.15
CA HIS A 230 10.62 -2.34 13.99
C HIS A 230 9.12 -2.04 14.00
N LEU A 231 8.29 -2.97 14.49
CA LEU A 231 6.85 -2.78 14.67
C LEU A 231 6.56 -1.82 15.84
N GLU A 232 7.18 -2.05 17.00
CA GLU A 232 7.01 -1.22 18.19
C GLU A 232 7.42 0.23 17.91
N ASN A 233 8.56 0.45 17.25
CA ASN A 233 9.05 1.77 16.89
C ASN A 233 8.10 2.48 15.91
N SER A 234 7.63 1.77 14.89
CA SER A 234 6.70 2.33 13.90
C SER A 234 5.39 2.76 14.55
N LEU A 235 4.83 1.93 15.43
CA LEU A 235 3.61 2.25 16.18
C LEU A 235 3.83 3.44 17.14
N ALA A 236 4.97 3.49 17.81
CA ALA A 236 5.31 4.61 18.71
C ALA A 236 5.42 5.94 17.95
N VAL A 237 6.05 5.93 16.77
CA VAL A 237 6.15 7.12 15.90
C VAL A 237 4.77 7.52 15.39
N ALA A 238 3.95 6.59 14.90
CA ALA A 238 2.61 6.90 14.42
C ALA A 238 1.76 7.60 15.50
N ARG A 239 1.73 7.05 16.72
CA ARG A 239 1.04 7.65 17.88
C ARG A 239 1.59 9.02 18.27
N ALA A 240 2.91 9.18 18.28
CA ALA A 240 3.53 10.48 18.57
C ALA A 240 3.16 11.53 17.50
N LEU A 241 3.01 11.13 16.24
CA LEU A 241 2.57 12.01 15.16
C LEU A 241 1.08 12.34 15.27
N GLU A 242 0.21 11.41 15.68
CA GLU A 242 -1.19 11.71 16.01
C GLU A 242 -1.29 12.80 17.10
N ASP A 243 -0.48 12.70 18.15
CA ASP A 243 -0.40 13.73 19.20
C ASP A 243 0.06 15.08 18.65
N LYS A 244 0.96 15.11 17.66
CA LYS A 244 1.39 16.33 16.99
C LYS A 244 0.28 16.91 16.11
N VAL A 245 -0.47 16.07 15.40
CA VAL A 245 -1.63 16.51 14.62
C VAL A 245 -2.70 17.14 15.51
N ALA A 246 -2.97 16.55 16.68
CA ALA A 246 -3.91 17.10 17.66
C ALA A 246 -3.51 18.49 18.19
N LYS A 247 -2.22 18.83 18.12
CA LYS A 247 -1.66 20.14 18.54
C LYS A 247 -1.41 21.10 17.38
N PHE A 248 -1.74 20.70 16.15
CA PHE A 248 -1.47 21.49 14.97
C PHE A 248 -2.39 22.72 14.92
N ASP A 249 -1.82 23.91 14.72
CA ASP A 249 -2.57 25.17 14.65
C ASP A 249 -3.12 25.39 13.24
N TYR A 250 -4.35 24.96 13.02
CA TYR A 250 -5.05 25.12 11.75
C TYR A 250 -5.39 26.58 11.44
N ALA A 251 -5.55 27.44 12.45
CA ALA A 251 -5.78 28.88 12.24
C ALA A 251 -4.51 29.55 11.71
N TYR A 252 -3.35 29.17 12.25
CA TYR A 252 -2.06 29.64 11.73
C TYR A 252 -1.82 29.12 10.30
N GLN A 253 -2.11 27.86 10.04
CA GLN A 253 -2.05 27.31 8.68
C GLN A 253 -2.90 28.13 7.72
N GLN A 254 -4.17 28.39 8.07
CA GLN A 254 -5.08 29.14 7.23
C GLN A 254 -4.54 30.57 6.95
N LYS A 255 -4.02 31.23 7.97
CA LYS A 255 -3.37 32.54 7.82
C LYS A 255 -2.19 32.48 6.85
N CYS A 256 -1.31 31.48 6.99
CA CYS A 256 -0.17 31.31 6.09
C CYS A 256 -0.63 31.06 4.63
N VAL A 257 -1.70 30.29 4.42
CA VAL A 257 -2.27 30.07 3.09
C VAL A 257 -2.80 31.38 2.49
N GLU A 258 -3.55 32.17 3.25
CA GLU A 258 -4.13 33.46 2.81
C GLU A 258 -3.06 34.50 2.44
N THR A 259 -1.96 34.51 3.20
CA THR A 259 -0.84 35.46 2.98
C THR A 259 0.26 34.86 2.08
N ARG A 260 0.18 33.57 1.72
CA ARG A 260 1.21 32.82 1.02
C ARG A 260 2.54 32.78 1.75
N ASP A 261 2.51 32.83 3.08
CA ASP A 261 3.68 32.66 3.95
C ASP A 261 3.98 31.16 4.15
N TYR A 262 4.38 30.49 3.09
CA TYR A 262 4.67 29.06 3.13
C TYR A 262 5.98 28.75 3.85
N GLU A 263 6.95 29.67 3.85
CA GLU A 263 8.19 29.53 4.63
C GLU A 263 7.90 29.57 6.13
N GLY A 264 7.00 30.46 6.56
CA GLY A 264 6.53 30.50 7.95
C GLY A 264 5.82 29.21 8.35
N LEU A 265 4.96 28.66 7.48
CA LEU A 265 4.27 27.39 7.72
C LEU A 265 5.24 26.20 7.79
N GLU A 266 6.26 26.17 6.94
CA GLU A 266 7.30 25.13 6.99
C GLU A 266 8.06 25.15 8.31
N MET A 267 8.49 26.33 8.76
CA MET A 267 9.20 26.50 10.04
C MET A 267 8.31 26.15 11.24
N TYR A 268 7.04 26.52 11.19
CA TYR A 268 6.08 26.13 12.22
C TYR A 268 5.96 24.59 12.32
N THR A 269 5.75 23.93 11.17
CA THR A 269 5.65 22.47 11.13
C THR A 269 6.92 21.79 11.66
N LEU A 270 8.09 22.30 11.27
CA LEU A 270 9.36 21.77 11.74
C LEU A 270 9.52 21.93 13.26
N ARG A 271 9.21 23.10 13.83
CA ARG A 271 9.25 23.34 15.28
C ARG A 271 8.30 22.42 16.04
N LEU A 272 7.07 22.25 15.52
CA LEU A 272 6.09 21.31 16.09
C LEU A 272 6.66 19.90 16.18
N LEU A 273 7.28 19.41 15.09
CA LEU A 273 7.88 18.08 15.04
C LEU A 273 9.07 17.95 16.02
N MET A 274 9.89 18.98 16.12
CA MET A 274 11.04 19.02 17.03
C MET A 274 10.63 19.21 18.52
N GLY A 275 9.37 19.52 18.80
CA GLY A 275 8.90 19.80 20.15
C GLY A 275 9.39 21.15 20.69
N ILE A 276 9.72 22.09 19.83
CA ILE A 276 10.13 23.45 20.21
C ILE A 276 8.86 24.30 20.35
N GLU A 277 8.58 24.72 21.57
CA GLU A 277 7.49 25.69 21.81
C GLU A 277 7.82 27.03 21.17
N GLY A 278 6.83 27.64 20.50
CA GLY A 278 6.98 28.91 19.81
C GLY A 278 6.90 30.12 20.73
#